data_0d3390076fb632e7457b66351215232f
#
_entry.id   0d3390076fb632e7457b66351215232f
#
_cell.length_a   1.000
_cell.length_b   1.000
_cell.length_c   1.000
_cell.angle_alpha   90.00
_cell.angle_beta   90.00
_cell.angle_gamma   90.00
#
_symmetry.space_group_name_H-M   'P 1'
#
loop_
_entity.id
_entity.type
_entity.pdbx_description
1 polymer ?
#
loop_
_entity_poly.entity_id
_entity_poly.type
_entity_poly.pdbx_seq_one_letter_code
_entity_poly.pdbx_strand_id
1 'polypeptide(L)'
;MTILDVKNSSFYSKFEYNTNSAVEALKKEFGQQFSVSKSVREQHTSTTTVHKPELPDGVVFAYNKEDVKKTVKICHEHGCPIIPFGVGSSLEGHLNANFGGISIDMNNLNNIIEVHPEDSTVVVQPGVTREQLNTHLRDTGLFFPIDPGANASIGGMASTRASGTNAVRYGTMKDNVISLEVVMPNGEIINTASRARKSSAGYDLTRLIVGSEGTLGVITEITLKLYGIPEEIGAGRCTFPSVQDATDAVIMTIQAGIPVARIELLDIAQVKAVNNYSKLNLPESPLLLLEFHGSKSSVQEQSELFNEISKDFGGDNFEWNANIEERN
;
A
#
# COMPACT_ATOMS: atom_id res chain seq x y z
N MET A 1 16.31 -5.59 20.11
CA MET A 1 16.10 -7.05 20.09
C MET A 1 16.29 -7.49 18.65
N THR A 2 17.31 -8.30 18.35
CA THR A 2 17.57 -8.76 16.98
C THR A 2 16.70 -9.99 16.64
N ILE A 3 16.54 -10.32 15.34
CA ILE A 3 15.84 -11.56 14.91
C ILE A 3 16.46 -12.81 15.55
N LEU A 4 17.78 -12.81 15.78
CA LEU A 4 18.48 -13.88 16.48
C LEU A 4 18.05 -13.98 17.96
N ASP A 5 17.80 -12.84 18.63
CA ASP A 5 17.33 -12.82 20.03
C ASP A 5 15.90 -13.35 20.14
N VAL A 6 15.07 -13.10 19.12
CA VAL A 6 13.70 -13.60 19.04
C VAL A 6 13.70 -15.13 18.85
N LYS A 7 14.49 -15.68 17.91
CA LYS A 7 14.61 -17.13 17.69
C LYS A 7 15.09 -17.89 18.93
N ASN A 8 15.93 -17.26 19.76
CA ASN A 8 16.47 -17.85 20.99
C ASN A 8 15.62 -17.56 22.22
N SER A 9 14.51 -16.84 22.13
CA SER A 9 13.66 -16.56 23.28
C SER A 9 12.94 -17.84 23.72
N SER A 10 12.80 -18.05 25.04
CA SER A 10 12.08 -19.20 25.62
C SER A 10 10.60 -19.26 25.22
N PHE A 11 10.06 -18.17 24.68
CA PHE A 11 8.71 -18.10 24.14
C PHE A 11 8.59 -18.89 22.83
N TYR A 12 9.55 -18.70 21.90
CA TYR A 12 9.51 -19.36 20.59
C TYR A 12 10.00 -20.82 20.62
N SER A 13 10.85 -21.19 21.59
CA SER A 13 11.29 -22.58 21.76
C SER A 13 10.16 -23.55 22.19
N LYS A 14 8.98 -23.02 22.54
CA LYS A 14 7.80 -23.83 22.89
C LYS A 14 6.92 -24.20 21.68
N PHE A 15 7.15 -23.62 20.50
CA PHE A 15 6.41 -23.93 19.30
C PHE A 15 7.22 -24.88 18.42
N GLU A 16 6.81 -26.13 18.36
CA GLU A 16 7.30 -27.09 17.37
C GLU A 16 6.52 -26.86 16.06
N TYR A 17 7.18 -26.24 15.07
CA TYR A 17 6.62 -26.05 13.75
C TYR A 17 6.81 -27.34 12.92
N ASN A 18 5.72 -27.96 12.51
CA ASN A 18 5.74 -29.16 11.68
C ASN A 18 5.54 -28.83 10.19
N THR A 19 6.50 -28.13 9.62
CA THR A 19 6.43 -27.69 8.22
C THR A 19 6.43 -28.86 7.24
N ASN A 20 7.18 -29.95 7.52
CA ASN A 20 7.27 -31.10 6.61
C ASN A 20 5.91 -31.80 6.41
N SER A 21 5.13 -32.00 7.46
CA SER A 21 3.82 -32.65 7.32
C SER A 21 2.80 -31.74 6.62
N ALA A 22 2.88 -30.42 6.84
CA ALA A 22 2.09 -29.45 6.09
C ALA A 22 2.45 -29.47 4.59
N VAL A 23 3.75 -29.50 4.25
CA VAL A 23 4.23 -29.58 2.86
C VAL A 23 3.68 -30.81 2.16
N GLU A 24 3.72 -32.01 2.79
CA GLU A 24 3.20 -33.23 2.19
C GLU A 24 1.67 -33.18 2.02
N ALA A 25 0.94 -32.63 3.01
CA ALA A 25 -0.50 -32.45 2.92
C ALA A 25 -0.89 -31.47 1.79
N LEU A 26 -0.20 -30.34 1.69
CA LEU A 26 -0.43 -29.34 0.65
C LEU A 26 -0.09 -29.87 -0.75
N LYS A 27 0.99 -30.64 -0.89
CA LYS A 27 1.36 -31.27 -2.14
C LYS A 27 0.29 -32.26 -2.63
N LYS A 28 -0.31 -33.00 -1.70
CA LYS A 28 -1.41 -33.91 -2.01
C LYS A 28 -2.69 -33.17 -2.41
N GLU A 29 -3.03 -32.07 -1.70
CA GLU A 29 -4.26 -31.32 -1.93
C GLU A 29 -4.19 -30.48 -3.22
N PHE A 30 -3.06 -29.78 -3.45
CA PHE A 30 -2.94 -28.76 -4.49
C PHE A 30 -2.19 -29.23 -5.76
N GLY A 31 -1.45 -30.33 -5.71
CA GLY A 31 -0.74 -30.86 -6.88
C GLY A 31 0.15 -29.79 -7.54
N GLN A 32 -0.18 -29.42 -8.79
CA GLN A 32 0.60 -28.46 -9.58
C GLN A 32 0.50 -26.99 -9.07
N GLN A 33 -0.49 -26.67 -8.25
CA GLN A 33 -0.63 -25.36 -7.62
C GLN A 33 0.32 -25.17 -6.43
N PHE A 34 1.01 -26.24 -6.00
CA PHE A 34 1.97 -26.18 -4.90
C PHE A 34 3.39 -26.47 -5.40
N SER A 35 4.34 -25.65 -4.99
CA SER A 35 5.75 -25.76 -5.41
C SER A 35 6.71 -25.70 -4.23
N VAL A 36 7.68 -26.62 -4.21
CA VAL A 36 8.84 -26.60 -3.32
C VAL A 36 10.14 -26.26 -4.07
N SER A 37 10.03 -25.89 -5.35
CA SER A 37 11.17 -25.52 -6.19
C SER A 37 11.93 -24.34 -5.58
N LYS A 38 13.25 -24.43 -5.53
CA LYS A 38 14.11 -23.40 -4.96
C LYS A 38 13.91 -22.04 -5.65
N SER A 39 13.83 -22.01 -6.98
CA SER A 39 13.63 -20.78 -7.74
C SER A 39 12.30 -20.09 -7.42
N VAL A 40 11.22 -20.87 -7.25
CA VAL A 40 9.90 -20.33 -6.86
C VAL A 40 9.96 -19.77 -5.44
N ARG A 41 10.57 -20.48 -4.51
CA ARG A 41 10.71 -20.05 -3.12
C ARG A 41 11.56 -18.78 -2.99
N GLU A 42 12.61 -18.63 -3.82
CA GLU A 42 13.44 -17.43 -3.88
C GLU A 42 12.66 -16.20 -4.37
N GLN A 43 11.69 -16.37 -5.25
CA GLN A 43 10.80 -15.30 -5.71
C GLN A 43 9.76 -14.87 -4.67
N HIS A 44 9.51 -15.69 -3.65
CA HIS A 44 8.51 -15.44 -2.60
C HIS A 44 9.15 -15.05 -1.26
N THR A 45 10.27 -14.35 -1.32
CA THR A 45 10.94 -13.76 -0.15
C THR A 45 11.18 -12.28 -0.38
N SER A 46 11.48 -11.52 0.67
CA SER A 46 11.78 -10.10 0.54
C SER A 46 13.23 -9.90 0.07
N THR A 47 13.40 -9.24 -1.07
CA THR A 47 14.73 -8.94 -1.66
C THR A 47 15.11 -7.47 -1.57
N THR A 48 14.16 -6.59 -1.23
CA THR A 48 14.33 -5.13 -1.18
C THR A 48 14.50 -4.60 0.24
N THR A 49 14.72 -5.47 1.21
CA THR A 49 14.92 -5.15 2.62
C THR A 49 16.40 -5.27 3.02
N VAL A 50 16.78 -4.70 4.17
CA VAL A 50 18.10 -4.89 4.80
C VAL A 50 18.27 -6.28 5.41
N HIS A 51 17.20 -7.03 5.59
CA HIS A 51 17.23 -8.38 6.14
C HIS A 51 17.72 -9.39 5.10
N LYS A 52 18.39 -10.45 5.56
CA LYS A 52 18.73 -11.57 4.68
C LYS A 52 17.46 -12.29 4.25
N PRO A 53 17.36 -12.66 2.96
CA PRO A 53 16.22 -13.47 2.49
C PRO A 53 16.14 -14.82 3.22
N GLU A 54 14.96 -15.13 3.74
CA GLU A 54 14.65 -16.43 4.37
C GLU A 54 13.51 -17.08 3.58
N LEU A 55 13.80 -18.24 2.98
CA LEU A 55 12.91 -18.89 2.03
C LEU A 55 11.75 -19.61 2.72
N PRO A 56 10.51 -19.54 2.22
CA PRO A 56 9.43 -20.42 2.68
C PRO A 56 9.73 -21.88 2.35
N ASP A 57 9.12 -22.83 3.04
CA ASP A 57 9.26 -24.27 2.77
C ASP A 57 8.53 -24.70 1.50
N GLY A 58 7.47 -23.97 1.14
CA GLY A 58 6.72 -24.14 -0.09
C GLY A 58 5.88 -22.93 -0.43
N VAL A 59 5.34 -22.92 -1.64
CA VAL A 59 4.48 -21.87 -2.17
C VAL A 59 3.20 -22.50 -2.72
N VAL A 60 2.03 -22.01 -2.27
CA VAL A 60 0.72 -22.30 -2.85
C VAL A 60 0.31 -21.15 -3.74
N PHE A 61 0.00 -21.40 -4.99
CA PHE A 61 -0.60 -20.44 -5.91
C PHE A 61 -2.11 -20.51 -5.78
N ALA A 62 -2.72 -19.54 -5.09
CA ALA A 62 -4.16 -19.51 -4.87
C ALA A 62 -4.88 -18.86 -6.06
N TYR A 63 -5.93 -19.49 -6.57
CA TYR A 63 -6.76 -18.98 -7.66
C TYR A 63 -8.15 -18.51 -7.18
N ASN A 64 -8.54 -18.88 -5.99
CA ASN A 64 -9.81 -18.52 -5.39
C ASN A 64 -9.70 -18.53 -3.85
N LYS A 65 -10.70 -18.00 -3.16
CA LYS A 65 -10.72 -17.94 -1.68
C LYS A 65 -10.75 -19.31 -1.01
N GLU A 66 -11.31 -20.33 -1.66
CA GLU A 66 -11.33 -21.67 -1.10
C GLU A 66 -9.93 -22.30 -1.07
N ASP A 67 -9.06 -21.96 -2.04
CA ASP A 67 -7.66 -22.38 -2.02
C ASP A 67 -6.94 -21.76 -0.81
N VAL A 68 -7.17 -20.47 -0.55
CA VAL A 68 -6.63 -19.77 0.62
C VAL A 68 -7.11 -20.44 1.91
N LYS A 69 -8.43 -20.65 2.04
CA LYS A 69 -9.05 -21.28 3.20
C LYS A 69 -8.51 -22.68 3.47
N LYS A 70 -8.37 -23.52 2.44
CA LYS A 70 -7.81 -24.88 2.56
C LYS A 70 -6.34 -24.82 2.98
N THR A 71 -5.54 -23.94 2.39
CA THR A 71 -4.15 -23.75 2.77
C THR A 71 -4.02 -23.36 4.24
N VAL A 72 -4.81 -22.37 4.68
CA VAL A 72 -4.82 -21.91 6.06
C VAL A 72 -5.21 -23.06 7.02
N LYS A 73 -6.26 -23.83 6.71
CA LYS A 73 -6.68 -24.97 7.53
C LYS A 73 -5.60 -26.03 7.67
N ILE A 74 -4.99 -26.44 6.56
CA ILE A 74 -3.92 -27.45 6.58
C ILE A 74 -2.74 -26.92 7.41
N CYS A 75 -2.32 -25.68 7.20
CA CYS A 75 -1.23 -25.09 7.98
C CYS A 75 -1.58 -24.98 9.46
N HIS A 76 -2.79 -24.60 9.80
CA HIS A 76 -3.29 -24.55 11.18
C HIS A 76 -3.23 -25.92 11.87
N GLU A 77 -3.73 -26.99 11.21
CA GLU A 77 -3.72 -28.35 11.72
C GLU A 77 -2.31 -28.89 12.00
N HIS A 78 -1.33 -28.41 11.23
CA HIS A 78 0.07 -28.82 11.38
C HIS A 78 0.94 -27.82 12.15
N GLY A 79 0.39 -26.72 12.68
CA GLY A 79 1.16 -25.66 13.35
C GLY A 79 2.19 -25.01 12.43
N CYS A 80 1.92 -24.94 11.12
CA CYS A 80 2.83 -24.42 10.12
C CYS A 80 2.60 -22.90 9.90
N PRO A 81 3.65 -22.05 9.94
CA PRO A 81 3.52 -20.63 9.65
C PRO A 81 3.04 -20.34 8.21
N ILE A 82 2.32 -19.23 8.05
CA ILE A 82 1.80 -18.77 6.75
C ILE A 82 2.31 -17.38 6.46
N ILE A 83 2.70 -17.13 5.21
CA ILE A 83 3.16 -15.85 4.71
C ILE A 83 2.34 -15.50 3.46
N PRO A 84 1.30 -14.64 3.55
CA PRO A 84 0.60 -14.15 2.36
C PRO A 84 1.53 -13.30 1.50
N PHE A 85 1.52 -13.51 0.19
CA PHE A 85 2.41 -12.85 -0.75
C PHE A 85 1.62 -12.18 -1.88
N GLY A 86 1.87 -10.90 -2.10
CA GLY A 86 1.37 -10.13 -3.25
C GLY A 86 2.48 -9.91 -4.28
N VAL A 87 2.75 -8.65 -4.67
CA VAL A 87 3.82 -8.33 -5.63
C VAL A 87 5.23 -8.27 -5.02
N GLY A 88 5.37 -8.42 -3.71
CA GLY A 88 6.67 -8.49 -3.04
C GLY A 88 7.43 -7.16 -2.93
N SER A 89 6.78 -6.02 -3.13
CA SER A 89 7.43 -4.69 -3.16
C SER A 89 7.66 -4.04 -1.79
N SER A 90 7.24 -4.67 -0.70
CA SER A 90 7.41 -4.13 0.66
C SER A 90 8.88 -4.16 1.12
N LEU A 91 9.28 -3.12 1.88
CA LEU A 91 10.64 -2.94 2.40
C LEU A 91 10.83 -3.51 3.81
N GLU A 92 9.76 -3.86 4.52
CA GLU A 92 9.79 -4.19 5.96
C GLU A 92 10.32 -5.60 6.26
N GLY A 93 10.38 -6.48 5.28
CA GLY A 93 10.93 -7.83 5.44
C GLY A 93 9.96 -8.86 6.00
N HIS A 94 8.67 -8.54 6.18
CA HIS A 94 7.63 -9.46 6.69
C HIS A 94 7.34 -10.65 5.75
N LEU A 95 7.81 -10.59 4.50
CA LEU A 95 7.71 -11.69 3.55
C LEU A 95 8.77 -12.77 3.76
N ASN A 96 9.77 -12.55 4.63
CA ASN A 96 10.78 -13.54 4.96
C ASN A 96 10.23 -14.62 5.90
N ALA A 97 10.45 -15.87 5.54
CA ALA A 97 10.00 -17.03 6.31
C ALA A 97 10.97 -17.35 7.47
N ASN A 98 11.12 -16.44 8.43
CA ASN A 98 12.08 -16.54 9.53
C ASN A 98 11.95 -17.83 10.37
N PHE A 99 10.78 -18.45 10.33
CA PHE A 99 10.46 -19.70 11.03
C PHE A 99 10.08 -20.84 10.07
N GLY A 100 10.50 -20.76 8.80
CA GLY A 100 9.93 -21.59 7.74
C GLY A 100 8.49 -21.22 7.43
N GLY A 101 7.73 -22.16 6.87
CA GLY A 101 6.31 -21.98 6.60
C GLY A 101 5.95 -21.91 5.13
N ILE A 102 4.70 -21.64 4.85
CA ILE A 102 4.12 -21.68 3.51
C ILE A 102 3.79 -20.26 3.04
N SER A 103 4.34 -19.88 1.89
CA SER A 103 3.90 -18.68 1.20
C SER A 103 2.63 -18.97 0.41
N ILE A 104 1.64 -18.06 0.52
CA ILE A 104 0.41 -18.11 -0.28
C ILE A 104 0.49 -16.98 -1.29
N ASP A 105 0.71 -17.34 -2.56
CA ASP A 105 0.71 -16.37 -3.66
C ASP A 105 -0.73 -15.98 -4.00
N MET A 106 -1.04 -14.69 -3.80
CA MET A 106 -2.36 -14.10 -3.99
C MET A 106 -2.53 -13.44 -5.37
N ASN A 107 -1.50 -13.44 -6.22
CA ASN A 107 -1.51 -12.66 -7.47
C ASN A 107 -2.57 -13.12 -8.47
N ASN A 108 -2.99 -14.38 -8.43
CA ASN A 108 -4.05 -14.90 -9.29
C ASN A 108 -5.47 -14.53 -8.83
N LEU A 109 -5.63 -14.04 -7.60
CA LEU A 109 -6.89 -13.43 -7.13
C LEU A 109 -6.90 -11.95 -7.58
N ASN A 110 -7.08 -11.69 -8.86
CA ASN A 110 -6.89 -10.40 -9.48
C ASN A 110 -8.11 -9.86 -10.25
N ASN A 111 -9.30 -10.30 -9.87
CA ASN A 111 -10.54 -9.83 -10.46
C ASN A 111 -11.04 -8.56 -9.76
N ILE A 112 -11.52 -7.59 -10.55
CA ILE A 112 -12.38 -6.51 -10.09
C ILE A 112 -13.80 -7.09 -10.08
N ILE A 113 -14.35 -7.30 -8.87
CA ILE A 113 -15.58 -8.07 -8.69
C ILE A 113 -16.79 -7.23 -9.07
N GLU A 114 -16.88 -6.02 -8.52
CA GLU A 114 -18.02 -5.13 -8.74
C GLU A 114 -17.62 -3.67 -8.55
N VAL A 115 -18.11 -2.80 -9.43
CA VAL A 115 -17.97 -1.33 -9.31
C VAL A 115 -19.34 -0.75 -9.01
N HIS A 116 -19.44 0.09 -8.00
CA HIS A 116 -20.65 0.80 -7.60
C HIS A 116 -20.43 2.33 -7.73
N PRO A 117 -20.60 2.89 -8.93
CA PRO A 117 -20.32 4.31 -9.17
C PRO A 117 -21.16 5.25 -8.29
N GLU A 118 -22.43 4.91 -8.05
CA GLU A 118 -23.37 5.71 -7.25
C GLU A 118 -22.92 5.83 -5.79
N ASP A 119 -22.29 4.78 -5.27
CA ASP A 119 -21.74 4.76 -3.91
C ASP A 119 -20.28 5.21 -3.86
N SER A 120 -19.65 5.42 -5.03
CA SER A 120 -18.20 5.65 -5.16
C SER A 120 -17.39 4.57 -4.43
N THR A 121 -17.71 3.30 -4.73
CA THR A 121 -17.01 2.14 -4.14
C THR A 121 -16.71 1.08 -5.20
N VAL A 122 -15.72 0.24 -4.92
CA VAL A 122 -15.37 -0.90 -5.74
C VAL A 122 -15.02 -2.09 -4.84
N VAL A 123 -15.37 -3.28 -5.28
CA VAL A 123 -14.99 -4.55 -4.63
C VAL A 123 -13.97 -5.24 -5.52
N VAL A 124 -12.82 -5.58 -4.95
CA VAL A 124 -11.69 -6.19 -5.68
C VAL A 124 -11.10 -7.37 -4.93
N GLN A 125 -10.46 -8.28 -5.65
CA GLN A 125 -9.61 -9.30 -5.09
C GLN A 125 -8.21 -8.74 -4.76
N PRO A 126 -7.47 -9.34 -3.81
CA PRO A 126 -6.22 -8.79 -3.26
C PRO A 126 -5.06 -8.67 -4.26
N GLY A 127 -5.04 -9.49 -5.31
CA GLY A 127 -4.01 -9.47 -6.35
C GLY A 127 -4.19 -8.37 -7.41
N VAL A 128 -5.34 -7.67 -7.43
CA VAL A 128 -5.55 -6.51 -8.32
C VAL A 128 -4.50 -5.45 -8.00
N THR A 129 -3.78 -4.95 -9.03
CA THR A 129 -2.83 -3.85 -8.82
C THR A 129 -3.52 -2.49 -8.92
N ARG A 130 -2.88 -1.46 -8.32
CA ARG A 130 -3.38 -0.08 -8.38
C ARG A 130 -3.58 0.40 -9.83
N GLU A 131 -2.62 0.12 -10.70
CA GLU A 131 -2.71 0.52 -12.12
C GLU A 131 -3.82 -0.20 -12.85
N GLN A 132 -3.97 -1.52 -12.62
CA GLN A 132 -5.07 -2.31 -13.18
C GLN A 132 -6.42 -1.74 -12.76
N LEU A 133 -6.57 -1.40 -11.47
CA LEU A 133 -7.80 -0.80 -10.95
C LEU A 133 -8.10 0.55 -11.62
N ASN A 134 -7.15 1.48 -11.63
CA ASN A 134 -7.37 2.81 -12.21
C ASN A 134 -7.57 2.77 -13.73
N THR A 135 -6.92 1.84 -14.43
CA THR A 135 -7.16 1.59 -15.85
C THR A 135 -8.61 1.12 -16.11
N HIS A 136 -9.12 0.23 -15.26
CA HIS A 136 -10.50 -0.25 -15.34
C HIS A 136 -11.51 0.87 -15.05
N LEU A 137 -11.20 1.75 -14.10
CA LEU A 137 -12.11 2.83 -13.66
C LEU A 137 -12.12 4.07 -14.58
N ARG A 138 -11.17 4.20 -15.52
CA ARG A 138 -10.96 5.43 -16.31
C ARG A 138 -12.22 6.04 -16.95
N ASP A 139 -13.15 5.19 -17.42
CA ASP A 139 -14.36 5.61 -18.12
C ASP A 139 -15.55 5.83 -17.17
N THR A 140 -15.36 5.66 -15.85
CA THR A 140 -16.40 5.84 -14.83
C THR A 140 -16.41 7.25 -14.22
N GLY A 141 -15.40 8.07 -14.51
CA GLY A 141 -15.18 9.35 -13.84
C GLY A 141 -14.68 9.23 -12.40
N LEU A 142 -14.29 8.00 -11.97
CA LEU A 142 -13.79 7.70 -10.63
C LEU A 142 -12.36 7.19 -10.68
N PHE A 143 -11.63 7.33 -9.56
CA PHE A 143 -10.29 6.78 -9.40
C PHE A 143 -10.02 6.37 -7.96
N PHE A 144 -9.01 5.52 -7.79
CA PHE A 144 -8.45 5.14 -6.49
C PHE A 144 -7.15 5.93 -6.25
N PRO A 145 -7.08 6.76 -5.17
CA PRO A 145 -6.04 7.80 -5.06
C PRO A 145 -4.73 7.34 -4.42
N ILE A 146 -4.68 6.20 -3.73
CA ILE A 146 -3.49 5.81 -2.96
C ILE A 146 -2.39 5.35 -3.91
N ASP A 147 -1.24 6.02 -3.87
CA ASP A 147 -0.17 5.95 -4.86
C ASP A 147 1.20 5.64 -4.27
N PRO A 148 1.40 4.44 -3.67
CA PRO A 148 2.74 4.03 -3.26
C PRO A 148 3.69 4.00 -4.47
N GLY A 149 4.99 4.17 -4.24
CA GLY A 149 5.99 4.24 -5.31
C GLY A 149 6.07 3.01 -6.21
N ALA A 150 5.59 1.85 -5.76
CA ALA A 150 5.49 0.64 -6.57
C ALA A 150 4.05 0.45 -7.10
N ASN A 151 3.90 -0.23 -8.25
CA ASN A 151 2.61 -0.75 -8.69
C ASN A 151 2.23 -1.97 -7.84
N ALA A 152 1.82 -1.72 -6.60
CA ALA A 152 1.54 -2.74 -5.61
C ALA A 152 0.15 -3.35 -5.79
N SER A 153 -0.03 -4.59 -5.31
CA SER A 153 -1.34 -5.23 -5.21
C SER A 153 -2.17 -4.60 -4.08
N ILE A 154 -3.46 -4.45 -4.30
CA ILE A 154 -4.39 -3.83 -3.34
C ILE A 154 -4.40 -4.58 -1.99
N GLY A 155 -4.31 -5.92 -2.00
CA GLY A 155 -4.18 -6.72 -0.79
C GLY A 155 -2.90 -6.43 -0.03
N GLY A 156 -1.77 -6.32 -0.74
CA GLY A 156 -0.49 -5.91 -0.16
C GLY A 156 -0.56 -4.49 0.42
N MET A 157 -1.15 -3.55 -0.33
CA MET A 157 -1.35 -2.17 0.15
C MET A 157 -2.22 -2.12 1.41
N ALA A 158 -3.29 -2.89 1.47
CA ALA A 158 -4.14 -2.98 2.66
C ALA A 158 -3.36 -3.58 3.85
N SER A 159 -2.62 -4.68 3.61
CA SER A 159 -1.84 -5.38 4.64
C SER A 159 -0.74 -4.51 5.24
N THR A 160 -0.05 -3.70 4.44
CA THR A 160 1.01 -2.80 4.91
C THR A 160 0.52 -1.42 5.33
N ARG A 161 -0.81 -1.17 5.25
CA ARG A 161 -1.40 0.15 5.49
C ARG A 161 -0.73 1.23 4.64
N ALA A 162 -0.51 0.91 3.36
CA ALA A 162 0.24 1.75 2.45
C ALA A 162 -0.27 3.19 2.40
N SER A 163 0.68 4.08 2.20
CA SER A 163 0.48 5.50 1.96
C SER A 163 0.94 5.83 0.54
N GLY A 164 1.03 7.11 0.23
CA GLY A 164 1.56 7.64 -1.01
C GLY A 164 1.57 9.15 -0.93
N THR A 165 2.01 9.80 -1.98
CA THR A 165 2.12 11.28 -2.00
C THR A 165 0.76 11.96 -1.95
N ASN A 166 -0.28 11.32 -2.49
CA ASN A 166 -1.67 11.80 -2.43
C ASN A 166 -2.33 11.65 -1.05
N ALA A 167 -1.65 11.02 -0.08
CA ALA A 167 -2.24 10.72 1.24
C ALA A 167 -2.56 11.98 2.06
N VAL A 168 -1.89 13.11 1.81
CA VAL A 168 -2.20 14.38 2.49
C VAL A 168 -3.64 14.81 2.25
N ARG A 169 -4.18 14.56 1.07
CA ARG A 169 -5.58 14.90 0.72
C ARG A 169 -6.54 13.73 0.93
N TYR A 170 -6.14 12.53 0.51
CA TYR A 170 -7.06 11.41 0.39
C TYR A 170 -6.93 10.41 1.54
N GLY A 171 -5.97 10.60 2.47
CA GLY A 171 -5.66 9.64 3.50
C GLY A 171 -4.85 8.46 2.98
N THR A 172 -4.67 7.46 3.82
CA THR A 172 -3.93 6.21 3.52
C THR A 172 -4.90 5.06 3.22
N MET A 173 -4.39 3.85 3.03
CA MET A 173 -5.23 2.64 2.94
C MET A 173 -6.18 2.50 4.12
N LYS A 174 -5.78 2.91 5.34
CA LYS A 174 -6.64 2.93 6.53
C LYS A 174 -7.95 3.70 6.30
N ASP A 175 -7.89 4.80 5.55
CA ASP A 175 -9.02 5.71 5.35
C ASP A 175 -9.85 5.32 4.13
N ASN A 176 -9.30 4.47 3.26
CA ASN A 176 -9.86 4.12 1.95
C ASN A 176 -10.35 2.66 1.85
N VAL A 177 -10.00 1.80 2.79
CA VAL A 177 -10.59 0.46 2.91
C VAL A 177 -11.87 0.56 3.75
N ILE A 178 -13.00 0.17 3.16
CA ILE A 178 -14.32 0.20 3.81
C ILE A 178 -14.58 -1.12 4.54
N SER A 179 -14.33 -2.24 3.88
CA SER A 179 -14.49 -3.58 4.45
C SER A 179 -13.54 -4.59 3.82
N LEU A 180 -13.32 -5.69 4.51
CA LEU A 180 -12.49 -6.80 4.08
C LEU A 180 -13.21 -8.12 4.28
N GLU A 181 -13.05 -9.06 3.35
CA GLU A 181 -13.22 -10.47 3.61
C GLU A 181 -11.86 -11.07 3.99
N VAL A 182 -11.79 -11.81 5.08
CA VAL A 182 -10.54 -12.33 5.65
C VAL A 182 -10.69 -13.79 6.03
N VAL A 183 -9.73 -14.60 5.63
CA VAL A 183 -9.56 -15.96 6.16
C VAL A 183 -8.76 -15.87 7.44
N MET A 184 -9.39 -16.20 8.56
CA MET A 184 -8.79 -16.19 9.89
C MET A 184 -7.86 -17.40 10.09
N PRO A 185 -6.95 -17.39 11.09
CA PRO A 185 -5.98 -18.46 11.31
C PRO A 185 -6.58 -19.86 11.50
N ASN A 186 -7.84 -19.96 11.93
CA ASN A 186 -8.58 -21.23 12.05
C ASN A 186 -9.26 -21.66 10.74
N GLY A 187 -9.10 -20.89 9.66
CA GLY A 187 -9.73 -21.13 8.36
C GLY A 187 -11.19 -20.66 8.25
N GLU A 188 -11.72 -19.96 9.25
CA GLU A 188 -13.02 -19.30 9.13
C GLU A 188 -12.92 -18.04 8.26
N ILE A 189 -13.97 -17.77 7.50
CA ILE A 189 -14.06 -16.55 6.70
C ILE A 189 -14.94 -15.57 7.47
N ILE A 190 -14.44 -14.34 7.65
CA ILE A 190 -15.18 -13.25 8.25
C ILE A 190 -15.25 -12.04 7.29
N ASN A 191 -16.32 -11.25 7.42
CA ASN A 191 -16.41 -9.91 6.85
C ASN A 191 -16.24 -8.90 7.98
N THR A 192 -15.31 -7.97 7.83
CA THR A 192 -14.96 -7.00 8.89
C THR A 192 -16.02 -5.92 9.06
N ALA A 193 -16.74 -5.58 8.00
CA ALA A 193 -17.81 -4.59 7.97
C ALA A 193 -18.73 -4.82 6.75
N SER A 194 -19.82 -4.08 6.66
CA SER A 194 -20.61 -3.97 5.44
C SER A 194 -20.00 -2.90 4.50
N ARG A 195 -20.55 -2.79 3.27
CA ARG A 195 -20.16 -1.74 2.31
C ARG A 195 -20.59 -0.31 2.72
N ALA A 196 -21.32 -0.17 3.81
CA ALA A 196 -21.75 1.14 4.29
C ALA A 196 -20.56 1.97 4.79
N ARG A 197 -20.42 3.20 4.26
CA ARG A 197 -19.31 4.12 4.62
C ARG A 197 -19.38 4.62 6.06
N LYS A 198 -20.54 4.53 6.71
CA LYS A 198 -20.77 5.00 8.09
C LYS A 198 -21.43 3.89 8.89
N SER A 199 -20.79 3.55 10.02
CA SER A 199 -21.35 2.63 11.00
C SER A 199 -20.97 3.12 12.40
N SER A 200 -21.88 2.91 13.36
CA SER A 200 -21.64 3.14 14.79
C SER A 200 -21.64 1.82 15.59
N ALA A 201 -21.66 0.67 14.90
CA ALA A 201 -21.80 -0.64 15.52
C ALA A 201 -20.46 -1.34 15.70
N GLY A 202 -20.16 -1.73 16.95
CA GLY A 202 -19.08 -2.64 17.31
C GLY A 202 -17.66 -2.08 17.15
N TYR A 203 -16.71 -2.99 17.21
CA TYR A 203 -15.29 -2.69 16.99
C TYR A 203 -14.99 -2.51 15.50
N ASP A 204 -14.00 -1.67 15.20
CA ASP A 204 -13.51 -1.46 13.83
C ASP A 204 -12.51 -2.56 13.45
N LEU A 205 -13.04 -3.71 13.05
CA LEU A 205 -12.22 -4.85 12.63
C LEU A 205 -11.48 -4.56 11.32
N THR A 206 -12.03 -3.71 10.45
CA THR A 206 -11.38 -3.32 9.19
C THR A 206 -10.03 -2.66 9.48
N ARG A 207 -10.01 -1.68 10.39
CA ARG A 207 -8.77 -0.98 10.75
C ARG A 207 -7.83 -1.79 11.63
N LEU A 208 -8.32 -2.84 12.27
CA LEU A 208 -7.48 -3.83 12.95
C LEU A 208 -6.68 -4.67 11.95
N ILE A 209 -7.31 -5.11 10.86
CA ILE A 209 -6.68 -5.95 9.83
C ILE A 209 -5.79 -5.11 8.89
N VAL A 210 -6.20 -3.88 8.54
CA VAL A 210 -5.39 -2.97 7.71
C VAL A 210 -4.10 -2.59 8.46
N GLY A 211 -2.97 -3.01 7.93
CA GLY A 211 -1.65 -2.83 8.56
C GLY A 211 -1.20 -4.01 9.42
N SER A 212 -1.92 -5.14 9.38
CA SER A 212 -1.54 -6.35 10.12
C SER A 212 -0.43 -7.18 9.46
N GLU A 213 -0.08 -6.88 8.22
CA GLU A 213 0.97 -7.57 7.44
C GLU A 213 0.80 -9.10 7.39
N GLY A 214 -0.46 -9.57 7.31
CA GLY A 214 -0.80 -10.99 7.27
C GLY A 214 -0.74 -11.70 8.62
N THR A 215 -0.44 -11.02 9.74
CA THR A 215 -0.29 -11.65 11.07
C THR A 215 -1.63 -12.01 11.72
N LEU A 216 -2.75 -11.41 11.30
CA LEU A 216 -4.08 -11.66 11.86
C LEU A 216 -4.97 -12.52 10.96
N GLY A 217 -4.66 -12.59 9.66
CA GLY A 217 -5.43 -13.36 8.69
C GLY A 217 -5.01 -13.03 7.26
N VAL A 218 -5.59 -13.72 6.29
CA VAL A 218 -5.33 -13.57 4.87
C VAL A 218 -6.51 -12.88 4.20
N ILE A 219 -6.28 -11.71 3.61
CA ILE A 219 -7.31 -10.91 2.93
C ILE A 219 -7.64 -11.56 1.59
N THR A 220 -8.94 -11.80 1.32
CA THR A 220 -9.43 -12.41 0.08
C THR A 220 -10.32 -11.50 -0.75
N GLU A 221 -10.90 -10.45 -0.14
CA GLU A 221 -11.70 -9.45 -0.84
C GLU A 221 -11.59 -8.09 -0.13
N ILE A 222 -11.59 -7.01 -0.89
CA ILE A 222 -11.43 -5.65 -0.38
C ILE A 222 -12.48 -4.74 -1.01
N THR A 223 -13.27 -4.07 -0.17
CA THR A 223 -14.12 -2.96 -0.60
C THR A 223 -13.38 -1.64 -0.39
N LEU A 224 -13.21 -0.87 -1.46
CA LEU A 224 -12.48 0.40 -1.48
C LEU A 224 -13.42 1.58 -1.71
N LYS A 225 -13.03 2.71 -1.12
CA LYS A 225 -13.61 4.02 -1.43
C LYS A 225 -12.93 4.59 -2.66
N LEU A 226 -13.76 5.12 -3.59
CA LEU A 226 -13.33 5.83 -4.78
C LEU A 226 -13.61 7.33 -4.65
N TYR A 227 -12.98 8.10 -5.53
CA TYR A 227 -13.13 9.55 -5.62
C TYR A 227 -13.37 9.95 -7.07
N GLY A 228 -14.07 11.07 -7.26
CA GLY A 228 -14.22 11.67 -8.59
C GLY A 228 -12.86 12.14 -9.12
N ILE A 229 -12.61 11.88 -10.39
CA ILE A 229 -11.44 12.43 -11.10
C ILE A 229 -11.54 13.95 -11.07
N PRO A 230 -10.53 14.70 -10.57
CA PRO A 230 -10.58 16.16 -10.56
C PRO A 230 -10.62 16.71 -11.99
N GLU A 231 -11.38 17.79 -12.18
CA GLU A 231 -11.46 18.48 -13.48
C GLU A 231 -10.10 19.04 -13.90
N GLU A 232 -9.36 19.57 -12.93
CA GLU A 232 -8.03 20.15 -13.12
C GLU A 232 -7.07 19.63 -12.09
N ILE A 233 -5.83 19.40 -12.52
CA ILE A 233 -4.68 19.07 -11.65
C ILE A 233 -3.58 20.09 -11.96
N GLY A 234 -3.24 20.92 -10.97
CA GLY A 234 -2.12 21.85 -11.06
C GLY A 234 -0.92 21.29 -10.29
N ALA A 235 0.25 21.22 -10.93
CA ALA A 235 1.51 20.88 -10.26
C ALA A 235 2.36 22.13 -10.09
N GLY A 236 3.03 22.26 -8.94
CA GLY A 236 3.87 23.41 -8.62
C GLY A 236 5.14 23.03 -7.89
N ARG A 237 6.11 23.95 -7.92
CA ARG A 237 7.35 23.86 -7.15
C ARG A 237 7.71 25.20 -6.55
N CYS A 238 8.32 25.18 -5.37
CA CYS A 238 8.78 26.39 -4.68
C CYS A 238 10.08 26.09 -3.92
N THR A 239 11.08 26.97 -4.05
CA THR A 239 12.34 26.86 -3.31
C THR A 239 12.31 27.70 -2.04
N PHE A 240 13.10 27.29 -1.03
CA PHE A 240 13.17 27.98 0.26
C PHE A 240 14.60 28.16 0.73
N PRO A 241 14.87 29.21 1.60
CA PRO A 241 16.20 29.44 2.16
C PRO A 241 16.67 28.30 3.06
N SER A 242 15.77 27.66 3.80
CA SER A 242 16.06 26.55 4.70
C SER A 242 14.95 25.50 4.72
N VAL A 243 15.26 24.32 5.25
CA VAL A 243 14.27 23.26 5.52
C VAL A 243 13.22 23.74 6.52
N GLN A 244 13.63 24.57 7.49
CA GLN A 244 12.69 25.13 8.49
C GLN A 244 11.66 26.03 7.81
N ASP A 245 12.09 26.97 6.95
CA ASP A 245 11.18 27.87 6.24
C ASP A 245 10.19 27.10 5.35
N ALA A 246 10.68 26.07 4.63
CA ALA A 246 9.82 25.19 3.84
C ALA A 246 8.79 24.47 4.71
N THR A 247 9.19 23.96 5.89
CA THR A 247 8.31 23.28 6.84
C THR A 247 7.26 24.24 7.42
N ASP A 248 7.65 25.44 7.79
CA ASP A 248 6.75 26.46 8.33
C ASP A 248 5.70 26.88 7.28
N ALA A 249 6.09 26.99 6.00
CA ALA A 249 5.16 27.21 4.89
C ALA A 249 4.16 26.03 4.74
N VAL A 250 4.60 24.78 4.87
CA VAL A 250 3.71 23.59 4.86
C VAL A 250 2.72 23.65 6.02
N ILE A 251 3.19 23.93 7.24
CA ILE A 251 2.34 24.04 8.44
C ILE A 251 1.25 25.09 8.22
N MET A 252 1.63 26.28 7.78
CA MET A 252 0.68 27.37 7.51
C MET A 252 -0.31 27.00 6.41
N THR A 253 0.13 26.35 5.34
CA THR A 253 -0.73 25.89 4.25
C THR A 253 -1.82 24.94 4.76
N ILE A 254 -1.44 23.97 5.59
CA ILE A 254 -2.38 23.01 6.17
C ILE A 254 -3.32 23.70 7.18
N GLN A 255 -2.79 24.60 8.04
CA GLN A 255 -3.59 25.36 9.00
C GLN A 255 -4.58 26.33 8.34
N ALA A 256 -4.22 26.89 7.18
CA ALA A 256 -5.13 27.71 6.36
C ALA A 256 -6.24 26.90 5.69
N GLY A 257 -6.20 25.56 5.80
CA GLY A 257 -7.22 24.69 5.22
C GLY A 257 -7.11 24.51 3.71
N ILE A 258 -5.97 24.82 3.11
CA ILE A 258 -5.75 24.61 1.67
C ILE A 258 -5.69 23.11 1.40
N PRO A 259 -6.60 22.54 0.60
CA PRO A 259 -6.71 21.11 0.39
C PRO A 259 -5.70 20.63 -0.65
N VAL A 260 -4.40 20.82 -0.38
CA VAL A 260 -3.33 20.34 -1.26
C VAL A 260 -3.45 18.82 -1.49
N ALA A 261 -3.27 18.38 -2.73
CA ALA A 261 -3.35 16.98 -3.07
C ALA A 261 -2.01 16.26 -2.79
N ARG A 262 -0.91 16.97 -2.98
CA ARG A 262 0.46 16.49 -2.75
C ARG A 262 1.31 17.64 -2.24
N ILE A 263 2.18 17.37 -1.27
CA ILE A 263 3.17 18.33 -0.82
C ILE A 263 4.38 17.55 -0.28
N GLU A 264 5.48 17.60 -1.04
CA GLU A 264 6.69 16.81 -0.79
C GLU A 264 7.87 17.74 -0.59
N LEU A 265 8.61 17.55 0.49
CA LEU A 265 9.82 18.30 0.81
C LEU A 265 11.07 17.52 0.39
N LEU A 266 11.91 18.14 -0.43
CA LEU A 266 13.23 17.66 -0.78
C LEU A 266 14.27 18.56 -0.11
N ASP A 267 15.20 17.99 0.64
CA ASP A 267 16.37 18.72 1.12
C ASP A 267 17.43 18.87 0.01
N ILE A 268 18.47 19.65 0.28
CA ILE A 268 19.55 19.89 -0.69
C ILE A 268 20.23 18.60 -1.15
N ALA A 269 20.43 17.63 -0.25
CA ALA A 269 21.09 16.37 -0.57
C ALA A 269 20.23 15.53 -1.52
N GLN A 270 18.93 15.51 -1.27
CA GLN A 270 17.96 14.83 -2.12
C GLN A 270 17.82 15.50 -3.49
N VAL A 271 17.77 16.84 -3.55
CA VAL A 271 17.74 17.58 -4.82
C VAL A 271 18.98 17.25 -5.66
N LYS A 272 20.19 17.24 -5.06
CA LYS A 272 21.43 16.83 -5.74
C LYS A 272 21.37 15.40 -6.27
N ALA A 273 20.84 14.47 -5.47
CA ALA A 273 20.70 13.08 -5.88
C ALA A 273 19.73 12.94 -7.06
N VAL A 274 18.59 13.63 -7.03
CA VAL A 274 17.59 13.64 -8.11
C VAL A 274 18.19 14.28 -9.38
N ASN A 275 18.86 15.43 -9.26
CA ASN A 275 19.54 16.07 -10.39
C ASN A 275 20.54 15.12 -11.06
N ASN A 276 21.36 14.42 -10.27
CA ASN A 276 22.34 13.48 -10.79
C ASN A 276 21.71 12.25 -11.47
N TYR A 277 20.67 11.70 -10.88
CA TYR A 277 20.01 10.50 -11.38
C TYR A 277 19.16 10.78 -12.63
N SER A 278 18.29 11.80 -12.55
CA SER A 278 17.31 12.12 -13.59
C SER A 278 17.83 13.13 -14.62
N LYS A 279 19.08 13.61 -14.46
CA LYS A 279 19.69 14.64 -15.32
C LYS A 279 18.89 15.94 -15.37
N LEU A 280 18.25 16.28 -14.26
CA LEU A 280 17.53 17.53 -14.07
C LEU A 280 18.50 18.63 -13.63
N ASN A 281 18.02 19.88 -13.65
CA ASN A 281 18.76 21.05 -13.18
C ASN A 281 17.91 21.86 -12.19
N LEU A 282 17.39 21.17 -11.16
CA LEU A 282 16.64 21.82 -10.08
C LEU A 282 17.60 22.68 -9.23
N PRO A 283 17.15 23.85 -8.72
CA PRO A 283 17.94 24.67 -7.79
C PRO A 283 18.37 23.86 -6.57
N GLU A 284 19.65 23.88 -6.21
CA GLU A 284 20.21 23.17 -5.05
C GLU A 284 19.87 23.89 -3.73
N SER A 285 18.58 23.97 -3.43
CA SER A 285 17.99 24.50 -2.19
C SER A 285 16.86 23.61 -1.72
N PRO A 286 16.40 23.73 -0.47
CA PRO A 286 15.17 23.05 -0.03
C PRO A 286 14.03 23.37 -0.99
N LEU A 287 13.31 22.34 -1.43
CA LEU A 287 12.31 22.41 -2.48
C LEU A 287 11.01 21.74 -2.03
N LEU A 288 9.89 22.42 -2.21
CA LEU A 288 8.57 21.82 -2.13
C LEU A 288 8.06 21.50 -3.54
N LEU A 289 7.55 20.28 -3.71
CA LEU A 289 6.76 19.85 -4.85
C LEU A 289 5.32 19.76 -4.44
N LEU A 290 4.41 20.41 -5.17
CA LEU A 290 3.01 20.52 -4.81
C LEU A 290 2.11 20.02 -5.94
N GLU A 291 0.92 19.55 -5.55
CA GLU A 291 -0.15 19.26 -6.50
C GLU A 291 -1.49 19.72 -5.92
N PHE A 292 -2.29 20.39 -6.75
CA PHE A 292 -3.61 20.93 -6.42
C PHE A 292 -4.66 20.24 -7.28
N HIS A 293 -5.74 19.76 -6.67
CA HIS A 293 -6.85 19.10 -7.36
C HIS A 293 -8.14 19.86 -7.17
N GLY A 294 -8.94 19.99 -8.23
CA GLY A 294 -10.27 20.63 -8.11
C GLY A 294 -10.85 21.03 -9.46
N SER A 295 -11.73 22.04 -9.44
CA SER A 295 -12.10 22.79 -10.63
C SER A 295 -11.00 23.77 -11.01
N LYS A 296 -10.97 24.30 -12.23
CA LYS A 296 -10.00 25.30 -12.69
C LYS A 296 -9.86 26.49 -11.75
N SER A 297 -11.00 27.06 -11.32
CA SER A 297 -10.99 28.17 -10.37
C SER A 297 -10.44 27.80 -9.01
N SER A 298 -10.76 26.59 -8.51
CA SER A 298 -10.26 26.11 -7.22
C SER A 298 -8.76 25.83 -7.24
N VAL A 299 -8.23 25.26 -8.33
CA VAL A 299 -6.78 25.03 -8.48
C VAL A 299 -6.02 26.35 -8.51
N GLN A 300 -6.55 27.34 -9.24
CA GLN A 300 -5.97 28.68 -9.28
C GLN A 300 -5.95 29.33 -7.89
N GLU A 301 -7.10 29.33 -7.17
CA GLU A 301 -7.21 29.89 -5.82
C GLU A 301 -6.22 29.22 -4.83
N GLN A 302 -6.15 27.88 -4.85
CA GLN A 302 -5.21 27.12 -4.00
C GLN A 302 -3.76 27.51 -4.28
N SER A 303 -3.38 27.65 -5.56
CA SER A 303 -2.02 28.02 -5.95
C SER A 303 -1.65 29.46 -5.58
N GLU A 304 -2.59 30.39 -5.73
CA GLU A 304 -2.41 31.79 -5.32
C GLU A 304 -2.24 31.93 -3.81
N LEU A 305 -3.11 31.28 -3.01
CA LEU A 305 -3.01 31.27 -1.56
C LEU A 305 -1.68 30.65 -1.08
N PHE A 306 -1.26 29.52 -1.68
CA PHE A 306 0.03 28.92 -1.36
C PHE A 306 1.19 29.88 -1.70
N ASN A 307 1.14 30.57 -2.84
CA ASN A 307 2.16 31.53 -3.24
C ASN A 307 2.27 32.72 -2.26
N GLU A 308 1.14 33.20 -1.73
CA GLU A 308 1.15 34.24 -0.69
C GLU A 308 1.84 33.72 0.60
N ILE A 309 1.42 32.54 1.08
CA ILE A 309 2.02 31.91 2.27
C ILE A 309 3.53 31.68 2.05
N SER A 310 3.93 31.14 0.90
CA SER A 310 5.33 30.82 0.64
C SER A 310 6.25 32.06 0.73
N LYS A 311 5.78 33.22 0.28
CA LYS A 311 6.54 34.48 0.34
C LYS A 311 6.82 34.93 1.78
N ASP A 312 5.88 34.69 2.70
CA ASP A 312 6.08 35.05 4.12
C ASP A 312 7.22 34.24 4.77
N PHE A 313 7.55 33.08 4.20
CA PHE A 313 8.65 32.22 4.63
C PHE A 313 9.86 32.24 3.67
N GLY A 314 10.00 33.30 2.85
CA GLY A 314 11.13 33.46 1.94
C GLY A 314 11.12 32.51 0.76
N GLY A 315 9.97 31.92 0.43
CA GLY A 315 9.78 31.10 -0.75
C GLY A 315 10.00 31.89 -2.03
N ASP A 316 10.73 31.30 -2.98
CA ASP A 316 11.10 31.91 -4.25
C ASP A 316 10.85 30.90 -5.38
N ASN A 317 10.79 31.45 -6.62
CA ASN A 317 10.60 30.66 -7.83
C ASN A 317 9.36 29.74 -7.76
N PHE A 318 8.24 30.23 -7.19
CA PHE A 318 6.99 29.47 -7.26
C PHE A 318 6.50 29.45 -8.71
N GLU A 319 6.60 28.29 -9.29
CA GLU A 319 6.10 27.99 -10.63
C GLU A 319 5.03 26.90 -10.51
N TRP A 320 3.89 27.09 -11.17
CA TRP A 320 2.88 26.04 -11.26
C TRP A 320 2.27 25.98 -12.65
N ASN A 321 1.84 24.80 -13.07
CA ASN A 321 1.22 24.57 -14.36
C ASN A 321 0.12 23.50 -14.27
N ALA A 322 -0.97 23.74 -14.99
CA ALA A 322 -2.06 22.77 -15.15
C ALA A 322 -1.92 21.91 -16.42
N ASN A 323 -0.97 22.22 -17.30
CA ASN A 323 -0.75 21.48 -18.53
C ASN A 323 -0.07 20.13 -18.27
N ILE A 324 -0.68 19.03 -18.73
CA ILE A 324 -0.21 17.64 -18.53
C ILE A 324 1.22 17.45 -19.08
N GLU A 325 1.56 18.07 -20.21
CA GLU A 325 2.88 17.93 -20.86
C GLU A 325 4.01 18.61 -20.07
N GLU A 326 3.69 19.60 -19.24
CA GLU A 326 4.66 20.36 -18.46
C GLU A 326 4.73 19.90 -16.98
N ARG A 327 3.86 18.97 -16.55
CA ARG A 327 3.83 18.38 -15.21
C ARG A 327 4.80 17.20 -15.05
N ASN A 328 5.19 16.57 -16.15
CA ASN A 328 6.12 15.44 -16.21
C ASN A 328 7.53 15.93 -16.48
#